data_4cfb67ce1dada0f5b4ee8e17733acfa4
#
_entry.id   4cfb67ce1dada0f5b4ee8e17733acfa4
#
_cell.length_a   1.000
_cell.length_b   1.000
_cell.length_c   1.000
_cell.angle_alpha   90.00
_cell.angle_beta   90.00
_cell.angle_gamma   90.00
#
_symmetry.space_group_name_H-M   'P 1'
#
loop_
_entity.id
_entity.type
_entity.pdbx_description
1 polymer ?
#
loop_
_entity_poly.entity_id
_entity_poly.type
_entity_poly.pdbx_seq_one_letter_code
_entity_poly.pdbx_strand_id
1 'polypeptide(L)'
;GAYMFYAQKNTDNTYMLSVNGACHATAFNQHSDRDLKDNIQVIDNATDRIRKMNGYTYTLKENGMPYAGVIAQEALEAIPEVVGSAMKYQDGASGSEGEEGERYYTVDYSGVTGLLVQVARESDD
;
A
#
# COMPACT_ATOMS: atom_id res chain seq x y z
N GLY A 1 11.98 22.50 1.63
CA GLY A 1 11.79 22.15 0.27
C GLY A 1 11.31 20.74 0.05
N ALA A 2 10.96 20.46 -1.18
CA ALA A 2 10.46 19.15 -1.55
C ALA A 2 11.61 18.13 -1.55
N TYR A 3 11.37 16.95 -1.00
CA TYR A 3 12.29 15.83 -1.17
C TYR A 3 11.82 14.97 -2.35
N MET A 4 12.78 14.33 -3.03
CA MET A 4 12.48 13.37 -4.08
C MET A 4 12.25 11.98 -3.46
N PHE A 5 13.07 11.62 -2.51
CA PHE A 5 12.94 10.38 -1.74
C PHE A 5 13.69 10.52 -0.42
N TYR A 6 13.34 9.66 0.52
CA TYR A 6 14.11 9.53 1.75
C TYR A 6 14.00 8.10 2.29
N ALA A 7 15.00 7.70 3.05
CA ALA A 7 14.99 6.43 3.76
C ALA A 7 15.08 6.73 5.24
N GLN A 8 14.39 5.95 6.06
CA GLN A 8 14.47 6.12 7.51
C GLN A 8 14.23 4.82 8.24
N LYS A 9 14.72 4.80 9.48
CA LYS A 9 14.35 3.79 10.46
C LYS A 9 13.23 4.37 11.33
N ASN A 10 12.12 3.65 11.41
CA ASN A 10 10.97 4.06 12.22
C ASN A 10 11.18 3.72 13.69
N THR A 11 10.36 4.30 14.57
CA THR A 11 10.45 4.05 16.02
C THR A 11 10.13 2.61 16.40
N ASP A 12 9.37 1.91 15.56
CA ASP A 12 9.03 0.49 15.76
C ASP A 12 10.10 -0.47 15.23
N ASN A 13 11.28 0.04 14.86
CA ASN A 13 12.41 -0.71 14.30
C ASN A 13 12.18 -1.21 12.87
N THR A 14 11.16 -0.74 12.18
CA THR A 14 11.02 -0.99 10.75
C THR A 14 11.76 0.06 9.95
N TYR A 15 12.02 -0.24 8.69
CA TYR A 15 12.73 0.67 7.77
C TYR A 15 11.81 0.96 6.60
N MET A 16 11.97 2.14 6.00
CA MET A 16 11.18 2.50 4.84
C MET A 16 11.98 3.33 3.85
N LEU A 17 11.56 3.27 2.59
CA LEU A 17 11.97 4.20 1.54
C LEU A 17 10.70 4.87 1.03
N SER A 18 10.65 6.20 1.11
CA SER A 18 9.52 6.97 0.61
C SER A 18 9.95 7.75 -0.62
N VAL A 19 9.17 7.62 -1.69
CA VAL A 19 9.42 8.30 -2.97
C VAL A 19 8.25 9.24 -3.25
N ASN A 20 8.57 10.49 -3.49
CA ASN A 20 7.57 11.50 -3.82
C ASN A 20 7.45 11.61 -5.35
N GLY A 21 6.83 10.62 -5.94
CA GLY A 21 6.72 10.50 -7.39
C GLY A 21 6.67 9.05 -7.83
N ALA A 22 6.90 8.82 -9.11
CA ALA A 22 6.92 7.48 -9.67
C ALA A 22 8.27 6.81 -9.41
N CYS A 23 8.25 5.49 -9.32
CA CYS A 23 9.47 4.68 -9.22
C CYS A 23 9.52 3.72 -10.40
N HIS A 24 10.60 3.78 -11.18
CA HIS A 24 10.80 2.95 -12.35
C HIS A 24 11.93 1.97 -12.09
N ALA A 25 11.70 0.70 -12.33
CA ALA A 25 12.71 -0.34 -12.15
C ALA A 25 12.45 -1.47 -13.14
N THR A 26 13.50 -2.25 -13.44
CA THR A 26 13.34 -3.45 -14.25
C THR A 26 12.47 -4.48 -13.56
N ALA A 27 12.55 -4.57 -12.22
CA ALA A 27 11.73 -5.48 -11.43
C ALA A 27 11.66 -4.97 -9.99
N PHE A 28 10.56 -5.34 -9.31
CA PHE A 28 10.42 -5.16 -7.87
C PHE A 28 10.28 -6.53 -7.26
N ASN A 29 11.31 -6.99 -6.55
CA ASN A 29 11.35 -8.30 -5.91
C ASN A 29 11.13 -8.14 -4.42
N GLN A 30 9.98 -8.57 -3.95
CA GLN A 30 9.62 -8.48 -2.54
C GLN A 30 10.08 -9.72 -1.80
N HIS A 31 10.63 -9.55 -0.60
CA HIS A 31 10.99 -10.68 0.26
C HIS A 31 9.71 -11.41 0.67
N SER A 32 9.61 -12.70 0.34
CA SER A 32 8.39 -13.47 0.57
C SER A 32 8.64 -14.94 0.94
N ASP A 33 9.84 -15.23 1.44
CA ASP A 33 10.17 -16.57 1.88
C ASP A 33 9.28 -16.95 3.08
N ARG A 34 8.83 -18.21 3.09
CA ARG A 34 8.01 -18.75 4.18
C ARG A 34 8.69 -18.56 5.54
N ASP A 35 10.01 -18.68 5.59
CA ASP A 35 10.77 -18.59 6.85
C ASP A 35 10.77 -17.19 7.46
N LEU A 36 10.35 -16.19 6.71
CA LEU A 36 10.22 -14.82 7.21
C LEU A 36 8.86 -14.54 7.85
N LYS A 37 7.94 -15.51 7.80
CA LYS A 37 6.54 -15.28 8.13
C LYS A 37 6.08 -16.22 9.23
N ASP A 38 5.27 -15.68 10.15
CA ASP A 38 4.60 -16.45 11.19
C ASP A 38 3.09 -16.39 10.99
N ASN A 39 2.39 -17.31 11.62
CA ASN A 39 0.92 -17.33 11.66
C ASN A 39 0.30 -17.28 10.27
N ILE A 40 0.86 -18.05 9.34
CA ILE A 40 0.42 -18.08 7.95
C ILE A 40 -0.96 -18.73 7.88
N GLN A 41 -1.92 -17.99 7.37
CA GLN A 41 -3.30 -18.47 7.19
C GLN A 41 -3.78 -18.11 5.81
N VAL A 42 -4.52 -19.01 5.20
CA VAL A 42 -5.22 -18.74 3.95
C VAL A 42 -6.24 -17.62 4.20
N ILE A 43 -6.33 -16.67 3.28
CA ILE A 43 -7.33 -15.60 3.40
C ILE A 43 -8.72 -16.21 3.28
N ASP A 44 -9.53 -16.07 4.32
CA ASP A 44 -10.89 -16.59 4.33
C ASP A 44 -11.86 -15.64 3.64
N ASN A 45 -12.92 -16.18 3.05
CA ASN A 45 -13.98 -15.40 2.43
C ASN A 45 -13.47 -14.38 1.40
N ALA A 46 -12.49 -14.77 0.60
CA ALA A 46 -11.81 -13.85 -0.30
C ALA A 46 -12.77 -13.22 -1.31
N THR A 47 -13.69 -14.00 -1.86
CA THR A 47 -14.68 -13.52 -2.82
C THR A 47 -15.60 -12.46 -2.19
N ASP A 48 -16.02 -12.67 -0.94
CA ASP A 48 -16.84 -11.68 -0.24
C ASP A 48 -16.04 -10.42 0.08
N ARG A 49 -14.77 -10.57 0.43
CA ARG A 49 -13.89 -9.44 0.70
C ARG A 49 -13.69 -8.58 -0.53
N ILE A 50 -13.40 -9.20 -1.69
CA ILE A 50 -13.11 -8.45 -2.92
C ILE A 50 -14.35 -7.67 -3.41
N ARG A 51 -15.56 -8.10 -3.07
CA ARG A 51 -16.78 -7.39 -3.42
C ARG A 51 -16.91 -6.03 -2.73
N LYS A 52 -16.12 -5.76 -1.70
CA LYS A 52 -16.07 -4.46 -1.01
C LYS A 52 -15.17 -3.47 -1.72
N MET A 53 -14.48 -3.88 -2.77
CA MET A 53 -13.51 -3.07 -3.50
C MET A 53 -13.90 -2.95 -4.95
N ASN A 54 -13.43 -1.90 -5.59
CA ASN A 54 -13.56 -1.72 -7.03
C ASN A 54 -12.20 -1.30 -7.61
N GLY A 55 -12.01 -1.59 -8.88
CA GLY A 55 -10.93 -0.99 -9.64
C GLY A 55 -11.41 0.32 -10.23
N TYR A 56 -10.56 1.33 -10.19
CA TYR A 56 -10.91 2.68 -10.67
C TYR A 56 -9.85 3.22 -11.58
N THR A 57 -10.26 4.07 -12.51
CA THR A 57 -9.37 5.05 -13.10
C THR A 57 -9.67 6.39 -12.44
N TYR A 58 -8.64 7.23 -12.31
CA TYR A 58 -8.79 8.52 -11.65
C TYR A 58 -7.68 9.47 -12.10
N THR A 59 -7.82 10.73 -11.73
CA THR A 59 -6.72 11.70 -11.86
C THR A 59 -6.28 12.13 -10.47
N LEU A 60 -4.98 12.35 -10.28
CA LEU A 60 -4.49 12.87 -9.01
C LEU A 60 -4.76 14.38 -8.95
N LYS A 61 -5.25 14.83 -7.79
CA LYS A 61 -5.48 16.27 -7.55
C LYS A 61 -4.22 17.08 -7.68
N GLU A 62 -3.09 16.49 -7.28
CA GLU A 62 -1.79 17.15 -7.23
C GLU A 62 -1.28 17.56 -8.61
N ASN A 63 -1.50 16.75 -9.64
CA ASN A 63 -0.90 16.98 -10.95
C ASN A 63 -1.86 16.81 -12.13
N GLY A 64 -3.12 16.40 -11.89
CA GLY A 64 -4.10 16.19 -12.95
C GLY A 64 -3.84 15.01 -13.86
N MET A 65 -2.86 14.18 -13.57
CA MET A 65 -2.46 13.06 -14.43
C MET A 65 -3.36 11.84 -14.18
N PRO A 66 -3.58 11.00 -15.22
CA PRO A 66 -4.42 9.82 -15.09
C PRO A 66 -3.68 8.63 -14.51
N TYR A 67 -4.37 7.89 -13.67
CA TYR A 67 -3.87 6.67 -13.03
C TYR A 67 -5.00 5.66 -12.91
N ALA A 68 -4.66 4.45 -12.49
CA ALA A 68 -5.63 3.41 -12.18
C ALA A 68 -5.19 2.67 -10.92
N GLY A 69 -6.15 2.17 -10.16
CA GLY A 69 -5.86 1.42 -8.94
C GLY A 69 -7.09 1.20 -8.11
N VAL A 70 -6.89 1.02 -6.82
CA VAL A 70 -7.95 0.80 -5.83
C VAL A 70 -7.99 1.98 -4.86
N ILE A 71 -9.06 2.05 -4.08
CA ILE A 71 -9.22 3.07 -3.03
C ILE A 71 -8.88 2.44 -1.68
N ALA A 72 -7.97 3.09 -0.94
CA ALA A 72 -7.48 2.57 0.33
C ALA A 72 -8.59 2.37 1.36
N GLN A 73 -9.59 3.25 1.41
CA GLN A 73 -10.70 3.13 2.35
C GLN A 73 -11.53 1.86 2.10
N GLU A 74 -11.71 1.48 0.84
CA GLU A 74 -12.39 0.23 0.49
C GLU A 74 -11.52 -0.98 0.84
N ALA A 75 -10.22 -0.89 0.58
CA ALA A 75 -9.29 -1.95 0.96
C ALA A 75 -9.24 -2.15 2.48
N LEU A 76 -9.34 -1.07 3.24
CA LEU A 76 -9.35 -1.14 4.70
C LEU A 76 -10.52 -1.98 5.23
N GLU A 77 -11.69 -1.88 4.60
CA GLU A 77 -12.85 -2.69 4.96
C GLU A 77 -12.72 -4.14 4.50
N ALA A 78 -12.08 -4.35 3.35
CA ALA A 78 -11.97 -5.69 2.76
C ALA A 78 -10.85 -6.52 3.36
N ILE A 79 -9.67 -5.92 3.47
CA ILE A 79 -8.45 -6.60 3.95
C ILE A 79 -7.54 -5.56 4.60
N PRO A 80 -7.78 -5.26 5.88
CA PRO A 80 -7.05 -4.17 6.57
C PRO A 80 -5.53 -4.37 6.59
N GLU A 81 -5.05 -5.59 6.48
CA GLU A 81 -3.62 -5.89 6.50
C GLU A 81 -2.84 -5.23 5.37
N VAL A 82 -3.50 -4.81 4.27
CA VAL A 82 -2.80 -4.16 3.16
C VAL A 82 -2.79 -2.63 3.26
N VAL A 83 -3.42 -2.08 4.29
CA VAL A 83 -3.56 -0.63 4.42
C VAL A 83 -2.62 -0.11 5.50
N GLY A 84 -1.81 0.86 5.12
CA GLY A 84 -0.96 1.60 6.03
C GLY A 84 -1.24 3.09 5.90
N SER A 85 -0.31 3.89 6.37
CA SER A 85 -0.43 5.34 6.22
C SER A 85 0.95 5.97 6.00
N ALA A 86 0.95 7.07 5.27
CA ALA A 86 2.15 7.88 5.05
C ALA A 86 1.84 9.32 5.39
N MET A 87 2.87 10.04 5.84
CA MET A 87 2.73 11.46 6.15
C MET A 87 2.50 12.23 4.85
N LYS A 88 1.50 13.12 4.88
CA LYS A 88 1.24 14.01 3.77
C LYS A 88 2.41 14.98 3.64
N TYR A 89 2.94 15.08 2.41
CA TYR A 89 3.97 16.05 2.14
C TYR A 89 3.44 17.47 2.35
N GLN A 90 4.20 18.27 3.09
CA GLN A 90 3.93 19.70 3.23
C GLN A 90 5.19 20.46 2.88
N ASP A 91 5.00 21.59 2.20
CA ASP A 91 6.11 22.48 1.84
C ASP A 91 6.84 22.90 3.11
N GLY A 92 8.15 22.69 3.14
CA GLY A 92 8.95 23.00 4.30
C GLY A 92 8.91 21.97 5.42
N ALA A 93 8.12 20.91 5.28
CA ALA A 93 8.12 19.85 6.27
C ALA A 93 9.38 19.01 6.14
N SER A 94 10.04 18.74 7.26
CA SER A 94 11.08 17.74 7.29
C SER A 94 10.41 16.37 7.36
N GLY A 95 11.02 15.35 6.78
CA GLY A 95 10.52 14.01 6.89
C GLY A 95 10.77 13.36 8.25
N SER A 96 11.01 14.17 9.29
CA SER A 96 11.37 13.66 10.62
C SER A 96 10.16 13.07 11.33
N GLU A 97 10.38 11.97 12.05
CA GLU A 97 9.42 11.44 12.99
C GLU A 97 9.07 12.48 14.04
N GLY A 98 7.83 12.52 14.46
CA GLY A 98 7.38 13.41 15.49
C GLY A 98 6.73 14.67 15.00
N GLU A 99 6.82 14.98 13.71
CA GLU A 99 5.99 16.03 13.16
C GLU A 99 4.61 15.49 12.90
N GLU A 100 3.63 15.99 13.64
CA GLU A 100 2.25 15.63 13.40
C GLU A 100 1.75 16.38 12.19
N GLY A 101 1.72 15.71 11.04
CA GLY A 101 1.10 16.20 9.84
C GLY A 101 -0.11 15.36 9.49
N GLU A 102 -0.87 15.83 8.55
CA GLU A 102 -1.92 15.00 7.96
C GLU A 102 -1.30 13.79 7.32
N ARG A 103 -2.03 12.68 7.36
CA ARG A 103 -1.58 11.43 6.78
C ARG A 103 -2.58 10.95 5.74
N TYR A 104 -2.04 10.29 4.72
CA TYR A 104 -2.83 9.57 3.73
C TYR A 104 -2.76 8.08 4.03
N TYR A 105 -3.80 7.37 3.72
CA TYR A 105 -3.75 5.91 3.68
C TYR A 105 -2.91 5.47 2.49
N THR A 106 -2.21 4.36 2.68
CA THR A 106 -1.44 3.70 1.62
C THR A 106 -1.95 2.28 1.43
N VAL A 107 -1.68 1.69 0.28
CA VAL A 107 -2.08 0.31 -0.03
C VAL A 107 -0.85 -0.47 -0.44
N ASP A 108 -0.66 -1.64 0.18
CA ASP A 108 0.30 -2.63 -0.28
C ASP A 108 -0.36 -3.47 -1.38
N TYR A 109 -0.04 -3.18 -2.62
CA TYR A 109 -0.63 -3.88 -3.76
C TYR A 109 -0.25 -5.36 -3.82
N SER A 110 0.88 -5.77 -3.24
CA SER A 110 1.21 -7.20 -3.14
C SER A 110 0.19 -7.96 -2.30
N GLY A 111 -0.29 -7.32 -1.22
CA GLY A 111 -1.33 -7.91 -0.39
C GLY A 111 -2.66 -8.05 -1.14
N VAL A 112 -2.98 -7.05 -1.97
CA VAL A 112 -4.17 -7.13 -2.85
C VAL A 112 -4.00 -8.26 -3.85
N THR A 113 -2.80 -8.46 -4.39
CA THR A 113 -2.51 -9.59 -5.27
C THR A 113 -2.77 -10.92 -4.54
N GLY A 114 -2.36 -11.04 -3.28
CA GLY A 114 -2.66 -12.23 -2.47
C GLY A 114 -4.16 -12.49 -2.35
N LEU A 115 -4.94 -11.44 -2.13
CA LEU A 115 -6.40 -11.56 -2.08
C LEU A 115 -6.94 -12.05 -3.43
N LEU A 116 -6.47 -11.51 -4.55
CA LEU A 116 -6.89 -11.92 -5.88
C LEU A 116 -6.54 -13.38 -6.18
N VAL A 117 -5.36 -13.84 -5.72
CA VAL A 117 -4.98 -15.25 -5.83
C VAL A 117 -6.02 -16.11 -5.14
N GLN A 118 -6.43 -15.74 -3.93
CA GLN A 118 -7.37 -16.54 -3.16
C GLN A 118 -8.79 -16.47 -3.75
N VAL A 119 -9.20 -15.33 -4.31
CA VAL A 119 -10.46 -15.23 -5.06
C VAL A 119 -10.47 -16.23 -6.22
N ALA A 120 -9.37 -16.28 -6.98
CA ALA A 120 -9.24 -17.23 -8.09
C ALA A 120 -9.33 -18.67 -7.60
N ARG A 121 -8.70 -18.97 -6.45
CA ARG A 121 -8.74 -20.30 -5.85
C ARG A 121 -10.15 -20.70 -5.42
N GLU A 122 -10.90 -19.76 -4.83
CA GLU A 122 -12.31 -20.02 -4.43
C GLU A 122 -13.21 -20.28 -5.64
N SER A 123 -12.91 -19.67 -6.78
CA SER A 123 -13.67 -19.84 -8.02
C SER A 123 -13.38 -21.17 -8.72
N ASP A 124 -12.38 -21.89 -8.27
CA ASP A 124 -11.89 -23.12 -8.90
C ASP A 124 -12.69 -24.36 -8.45
N ASP A 125 -13.63 -24.21 -7.58
CA ASP A 125 -14.46 -25.29 -7.04
C ASP A 125 -15.69 -25.55 -7.90
#